data_5af18c4a1ef62d827e08abafc1f0fada
#
_entry.id   5af18c4a1ef62d827e08abafc1f0fada
#
_cell.length_a   1.000
_cell.length_b   1.000
_cell.length_c   1.000
_cell.angle_alpha   90.00
_cell.angle_beta   90.00
_cell.angle_gamma   90.00
#
_symmetry.space_group_name_H-M   'P 1'
#
loop_
_entity.id
_entity.type
_entity.pdbx_description
1 polymer ?
#
loop_
_entity_poly.entity_id
_entity_poly.type
_entity_poly.pdbx_seq_one_letter_code
_entity_poly.pdbx_strand_id
1 'polypeptide(L)'
;MKKKIFIIAGEKSGDLLGSKILSKIDKDTFDIYGIGGQLMKEEGLNSIFPMEELSVMGIFEILPKIFNLLKRIRETAKYIIDLQPDIVLTIDSPDFCFRVMKLVKKYDTNNKIKKFIS
;
A
#
# COMPACT_ATOMS: atom_id res chain seq x y z
N MET A 1 18.54 14.09 1.23
CA MET A 1 17.97 12.75 1.11
C MET A 1 16.48 12.79 1.31
N LYS A 2 15.73 12.28 0.35
CA LYS A 2 14.29 12.26 0.47
C LYS A 2 13.81 11.15 1.40
N LYS A 3 12.76 11.45 2.14
CA LYS A 3 12.06 10.44 2.92
C LYS A 3 11.12 9.67 2.00
N LYS A 4 10.76 8.47 2.40
CA LYS A 4 9.91 7.58 1.61
C LYS A 4 8.59 7.34 2.33
N ILE A 5 7.49 7.50 1.62
CA ILE A 5 6.16 7.16 2.11
C ILE A 5 5.57 6.05 1.25
N PHE A 6 5.04 5.03 1.90
CA PHE A 6 4.33 3.94 1.23
C PHE A 6 2.87 4.03 1.64
N ILE A 7 1.99 4.25 0.65
CA ILE A 7 0.57 4.51 0.91
C ILE A 7 -0.27 3.43 0.23
N ILE A 8 -1.25 2.89 0.94
CA ILE A 8 -2.11 1.83 0.43
C ILE A 8 -3.56 2.25 0.43
N ALA A 9 -4.18 2.24 -0.74
CA ALA A 9 -5.62 2.37 -0.93
C ALA A 9 -6.10 1.23 -1.83
N GLY A 10 -7.23 0.64 -1.51
CA GLY A 10 -7.78 -0.49 -2.26
C GLY A 10 -9.16 -0.24 -2.84
N GLU A 11 -9.76 0.90 -2.55
CA GLU A 11 -11.10 1.25 -2.99
C GLU A 11 -11.12 2.66 -3.55
N LYS A 12 -12.17 2.97 -4.33
CA LYS A 12 -12.29 4.29 -4.97
C LYS A 12 -12.33 5.43 -3.96
N SER A 13 -13.00 5.25 -2.84
CA SER A 13 -13.04 6.27 -1.77
C SER A 13 -11.65 6.48 -1.17
N GLY A 14 -10.89 5.42 -1.00
CA GLY A 14 -9.52 5.50 -0.52
C GLY A 14 -8.60 6.16 -1.53
N ASP A 15 -8.79 5.89 -2.82
CA ASP A 15 -8.05 6.55 -3.88
C ASP A 15 -8.28 8.06 -3.85
N LEU A 16 -9.53 8.48 -3.69
CA LEU A 16 -9.85 9.90 -3.58
C LEU A 16 -9.18 10.54 -2.36
N LEU A 17 -9.30 9.91 -1.19
CA LEU A 17 -8.69 10.42 0.02
C LEU A 17 -7.16 10.45 -0.10
N GLY A 18 -6.59 9.37 -0.63
CA GLY A 18 -5.16 9.27 -0.87
C GLY A 18 -4.65 10.34 -1.81
N SER A 19 -5.41 10.64 -2.87
CA SER A 19 -5.02 11.70 -3.80
C SER A 19 -4.99 13.07 -3.12
N LYS A 20 -5.93 13.33 -2.23
CA LYS A 20 -5.95 14.58 -1.47
C LYS A 20 -4.76 14.69 -0.53
N ILE A 21 -4.40 13.59 0.11
CA ILE A 21 -3.22 13.55 0.98
C ILE A 21 -1.96 13.79 0.15
N LEU A 22 -1.83 13.10 -0.97
CA LEU A 22 -0.65 13.23 -1.83
C LEU A 22 -0.52 14.63 -2.44
N SER A 23 -1.64 15.29 -2.72
CA SER A 23 -1.61 16.65 -3.27
C SER A 23 -1.00 17.65 -2.28
N LYS A 24 -1.02 17.34 -1.00
CA LYS A 24 -0.50 18.21 0.05
C LYS A 24 0.89 17.83 0.54
N ILE A 25 1.43 16.72 0.06
CA ILE A 25 2.77 16.30 0.42
C ILE A 25 3.79 17.03 -0.45
N ASP A 26 4.87 17.50 0.18
CA ASP A 26 5.98 18.12 -0.53
C ASP A 26 6.77 17.04 -1.28
N LYS A 27 6.67 17.07 -2.60
CA LYS A 27 7.33 16.09 -3.48
C LYS A 27 8.85 16.25 -3.51
N ASP A 28 9.36 17.39 -3.02
CA ASP A 28 10.80 17.59 -2.88
C ASP A 28 11.34 16.89 -1.62
N THR A 29 10.47 16.71 -0.63
CA THR A 29 10.82 16.06 0.64
C THR A 29 10.57 14.57 0.62
N PHE A 30 9.50 14.12 -0.06
CA PHE A 30 9.06 12.73 -0.04
C PHE A 30 9.06 12.09 -1.42
N ASP A 31 9.56 10.87 -1.48
CA ASP A 31 9.29 9.95 -2.59
C ASP A 31 8.06 9.12 -2.23
N ILE A 32 7.17 8.94 -3.18
CA ILE A 32 5.86 8.30 -2.98
C ILE A 32 5.84 6.94 -3.64
N TYR A 33 5.46 5.93 -2.87
CA TYR A 33 5.33 4.55 -3.33
C TYR A 33 4.01 3.99 -2.81
N GLY A 34 3.50 2.93 -3.40
CA GLY A 34 2.37 2.23 -2.83
C GLY A 34 1.38 1.66 -3.83
N ILE A 35 0.14 1.58 -3.38
CA ILE A 35 -0.98 1.03 -4.13
C ILE A 35 -2.10 2.06 -4.13
N GLY A 36 -2.59 2.38 -5.32
CA GLY A 36 -3.68 3.33 -5.44
C GLY A 36 -4.29 3.29 -6.83
N GLY A 37 -5.30 4.12 -7.02
CA GLY A 37 -6.02 4.20 -8.28
C GLY A 37 -5.59 5.39 -9.13
N GLN A 38 -6.46 5.75 -10.07
CA GLN A 38 -6.17 6.78 -11.06
C GLN A 38 -5.90 8.14 -10.43
N LEU A 39 -6.66 8.51 -9.38
CA LEU A 39 -6.49 9.83 -8.77
C LEU A 39 -5.14 9.96 -8.05
N MET A 40 -4.73 8.92 -7.35
CA MET A 40 -3.42 8.91 -6.70
C MET A 40 -2.30 8.88 -7.74
N LYS A 41 -2.53 8.19 -8.86
CA LYS A 41 -1.58 8.16 -9.97
C LYS A 41 -1.35 9.55 -10.53
N GLU A 42 -2.42 10.35 -10.67
CA GLU A 42 -2.31 11.73 -11.14
C GLU A 42 -1.50 12.61 -10.18
N GLU A 43 -1.41 12.23 -8.93
CA GLU A 43 -0.59 12.92 -7.93
C GLU A 43 0.83 12.35 -7.81
N GLY A 44 1.23 11.49 -8.72
CA GLY A 44 2.60 11.02 -8.80
C GLY A 44 2.86 9.60 -8.30
N LEU A 45 1.81 8.88 -7.89
CA LEU A 45 1.98 7.50 -7.45
C LEU A 45 2.10 6.55 -8.64
N ASN A 46 3.08 5.66 -8.58
CA ASN A 46 3.12 4.49 -9.45
C ASN A 46 2.70 3.29 -8.63
N SER A 47 1.46 2.84 -8.84
CA SER A 47 0.92 1.71 -8.08
C SER A 47 1.67 0.43 -8.45
N ILE A 48 2.07 -0.35 -7.44
CA ILE A 48 2.84 -1.57 -7.69
C ILE A 48 2.02 -2.68 -8.37
N PHE A 49 0.69 -2.58 -8.27
CA PHE A 49 -0.25 -3.40 -9.05
C PHE A 49 -1.60 -2.66 -9.08
N PRO A 50 -2.53 -3.08 -9.95
CA PRO A 50 -3.83 -2.41 -10.02
C PRO A 50 -4.58 -2.50 -8.69
N MET A 51 -5.02 -1.34 -8.19
CA MET A 51 -5.77 -1.25 -6.93
C MET A 51 -7.00 -2.16 -6.91
N GLU A 52 -7.63 -2.35 -8.07
CA GLU A 52 -8.84 -3.15 -8.21
C GLU A 52 -8.65 -4.59 -7.76
N GLU A 53 -7.43 -5.08 -7.74
CA GLU A 53 -7.15 -6.44 -7.27
C GLU A 53 -7.37 -6.60 -5.77
N LEU A 54 -7.42 -5.51 -5.02
CA LEU A 54 -7.74 -5.54 -3.59
C LEU A 54 -9.24 -5.55 -3.31
N SER A 55 -10.04 -5.20 -4.32
CA SER A 55 -11.51 -5.14 -4.19
C SER A 55 -12.15 -6.50 -4.42
N VAL A 56 -11.61 -7.53 -3.78
CA VAL A 56 -12.17 -8.87 -3.90
C VAL A 56 -13.32 -9.00 -2.93
N MET A 57 -14.51 -8.60 -3.37
CA MET A 57 -15.70 -8.59 -2.54
C MET A 57 -16.60 -9.81 -2.77
N GLY A 58 -16.30 -10.62 -3.75
CA GLY A 58 -17.13 -11.76 -4.08
C GLY A 58 -16.72 -13.01 -3.34
N ILE A 59 -17.51 -13.41 -2.37
CA ILE A 59 -17.28 -14.63 -1.60
C ILE A 59 -17.29 -15.87 -2.50
N PHE A 60 -17.94 -15.78 -3.65
CA PHE A 60 -18.19 -16.93 -4.52
C PHE A 60 -17.26 -17.06 -5.72
N GLU A 61 -16.45 -16.05 -5.98
CA GLU A 61 -15.52 -16.03 -7.10
C GLU A 61 -14.12 -16.41 -6.66
N ILE A 62 -14.00 -17.33 -5.80
CA ILE A 62 -13.08 -17.17 -4.70
C ILE A 62 -11.70 -17.73 -4.93
N LEU A 63 -11.57 -18.93 -5.47
CA LEU A 63 -10.29 -19.62 -5.37
C LEU A 63 -9.18 -18.95 -6.15
N PRO A 64 -9.37 -18.58 -7.45
CA PRO A 64 -8.28 -17.91 -8.16
C PRO A 64 -7.93 -16.54 -7.59
N LYS A 65 -8.94 -15.82 -7.12
CA LYS A 65 -8.73 -14.47 -6.57
C LYS A 65 -8.03 -14.50 -5.21
N ILE A 66 -8.30 -15.54 -4.40
CA ILE A 66 -7.61 -15.72 -3.13
C ILE A 66 -6.12 -15.97 -3.34
N PHE A 67 -5.76 -16.84 -4.27
CA PHE A 67 -4.35 -17.10 -4.56
C PHE A 67 -3.64 -15.85 -5.06
N ASN A 68 -4.30 -15.08 -5.92
CA ASN A 68 -3.75 -13.82 -6.39
C ASN A 68 -3.59 -12.83 -5.22
N LEU A 69 -4.57 -12.75 -4.36
CA LEU A 69 -4.53 -11.86 -3.20
C LEU A 69 -3.38 -12.24 -2.25
N LEU A 70 -3.19 -13.53 -1.99
CA LEU A 70 -2.07 -13.99 -1.17
C LEU A 70 -0.73 -13.63 -1.81
N LYS A 71 -0.63 -13.76 -3.13
CA LYS A 71 0.56 -13.34 -3.87
C LYS A 71 0.81 -11.85 -3.68
N ARG A 72 -0.23 -11.02 -3.80
CA ARG A 72 -0.11 -9.56 -3.64
C ARG A 72 0.27 -9.17 -2.22
N ILE A 73 -0.21 -9.89 -1.23
CA ILE A 73 0.19 -9.67 0.16
C ILE A 73 1.70 -9.88 0.32
N ARG A 74 2.21 -10.98 -0.21
CA ARG A 74 3.63 -11.29 -0.13
C ARG A 74 4.49 -10.29 -0.91
N GLU A 75 4.07 -9.94 -2.11
CA GLU A 75 4.77 -8.93 -2.93
C GLU A 75 4.84 -7.58 -2.22
N THR A 76 3.73 -7.16 -1.65
CA THR A 76 3.65 -5.87 -0.97
C THR A 76 4.55 -5.85 0.26
N ALA A 77 4.49 -6.90 1.06
CA ALA A 77 5.35 -7.00 2.24
C ALA A 77 6.84 -6.99 1.86
N LYS A 78 7.21 -7.75 0.84
CA LYS A 78 8.59 -7.77 0.36
C LYS A 78 9.01 -6.40 -0.16
N TYR A 79 8.14 -5.74 -0.90
CA TYR A 79 8.42 -4.41 -1.43
C TYR A 79 8.69 -3.42 -0.29
N ILE A 80 7.87 -3.44 0.74
CA ILE A 80 8.03 -2.57 1.90
C ILE A 80 9.34 -2.87 2.63
N ILE A 81 9.65 -4.14 2.84
CA ILE A 81 10.87 -4.55 3.52
C ILE A 81 12.10 -4.10 2.74
N ASP A 82 12.10 -4.29 1.43
CA ASP A 82 13.23 -3.89 0.59
C ASP A 82 13.36 -2.37 0.50
N LEU A 83 12.23 -1.66 0.44
CA LEU A 83 12.20 -0.20 0.32
C LEU A 83 12.60 0.51 1.61
N GLN A 84 12.25 -0.04 2.76
CA GLN A 84 12.45 0.57 4.08
C GLN A 84 11.87 2.00 4.14
N PRO A 85 10.55 2.16 3.95
CA PRO A 85 9.94 3.48 3.97
C PRO A 85 9.95 4.08 5.37
N ASP A 86 9.94 5.40 5.45
CA ASP A 86 9.85 6.10 6.73
C ASP A 86 8.44 6.04 7.31
N ILE A 87 7.43 6.02 6.45
CA ILE A 87 6.02 5.97 6.85
C ILE A 87 5.29 4.98 5.96
N VAL A 88 4.47 4.12 6.56
CA VAL A 88 3.48 3.31 5.85
C VAL A 88 2.09 3.79 6.27
N LEU A 89 1.34 4.35 5.33
CA LEU A 89 0.00 4.86 5.57
C LEU A 89 -1.01 3.96 4.88
N THR A 90 -1.93 3.39 5.67
CA THR A 90 -3.01 2.56 5.14
C THR A 90 -4.33 3.30 5.25
N ILE A 91 -5.08 3.38 4.17
CA ILE A 91 -6.32 4.16 4.11
C ILE A 91 -7.54 3.26 4.27
N ASP A 92 -7.56 2.15 3.54
CA ASP A 92 -8.67 1.21 3.57
C ASP A 92 -8.14 -0.22 3.42
N SER A 93 -9.00 -1.18 3.08
CA SER A 93 -8.62 -2.59 2.93
C SER A 93 -7.91 -3.13 4.18
N PRO A 94 -8.57 -3.04 5.34
CA PRO A 94 -7.88 -3.34 6.61
C PRO A 94 -7.37 -4.77 6.70
N ASP A 95 -8.07 -5.73 6.15
CA ASP A 95 -7.63 -7.14 6.20
C ASP A 95 -6.34 -7.35 5.39
N PHE A 96 -6.31 -6.81 4.18
CA PHE A 96 -5.10 -6.84 3.35
C PHE A 96 -3.93 -6.16 4.06
N CYS A 97 -4.15 -4.95 4.55
CA CYS A 97 -3.12 -4.16 5.21
C CYS A 97 -2.61 -4.86 6.48
N PHE A 98 -3.51 -5.44 7.26
CA PHE A 98 -3.12 -6.16 8.46
C PHE A 98 -2.20 -7.35 8.14
N ARG A 99 -2.54 -8.11 7.11
CA ARG A 99 -1.72 -9.25 6.69
C ARG A 99 -0.36 -8.83 6.16
N VAL A 100 -0.32 -7.74 5.41
CA VAL A 100 0.95 -7.17 4.94
C VAL A 100 1.81 -6.73 6.12
N MET A 101 1.23 -5.99 7.04
CA MET A 101 1.96 -5.50 8.22
C MET A 101 2.49 -6.62 9.09
N LYS A 102 1.73 -7.71 9.21
CA LYS A 102 2.14 -8.89 9.96
C LYS A 102 3.41 -9.51 9.36
N LEU A 103 3.43 -9.64 8.04
CA LEU A 103 4.61 -10.17 7.35
C LEU A 103 5.80 -9.21 7.45
N VAL A 104 5.55 -7.92 7.31
CA VAL A 104 6.61 -6.93 7.44
C VAL A 104 7.26 -7.01 8.82
N LYS A 105 6.46 -7.05 9.86
CA LYS A 105 6.99 -7.15 11.23
C LYS A 105 7.76 -8.44 11.47
N LYS A 106 7.31 -9.52 10.85
CA LYS A 106 7.96 -10.83 11.01
C LYS A 106 9.31 -10.89 10.34
N TYR A 107 9.43 -10.32 9.14
CA TYR A 107 10.61 -10.48 8.29
C TYR A 107 11.49 -9.23 8.19
N ASP A 108 11.11 -8.13 8.80
CA ASP A 108 11.95 -6.94 8.85
C ASP A 108 13.00 -7.13 9.95
N THR A 109 14.09 -7.78 9.59
CA THR A 109 15.14 -8.14 10.54
C THR A 109 15.83 -6.93 11.16
N ASN A 110 15.78 -5.79 10.48
CA ASN A 110 16.38 -4.55 10.98
C ASN A 110 15.46 -3.80 11.93
N ASN A 111 14.20 -4.20 12.00
CA ASN A 111 13.18 -3.60 12.86
C ASN A 111 13.13 -2.07 12.72
N LYS A 112 13.32 -1.57 11.49
CA LYS A 112 13.38 -0.13 11.22
C LYS A 112 12.03 0.48 10.84
N ILE A 113 11.11 -0.34 10.35
CA ILE A 113 9.80 0.13 9.91
C ILE A 113 8.89 0.18 11.12
N LYS A 114 8.79 1.35 11.72
CA LYS A 114 8.04 1.51 12.98
C LYS A 114 6.80 2.38 12.85
N LYS A 115 6.67 3.13 11.75
CA LYS A 115 5.55 4.06 11.58
C LYS A 115 4.52 3.51 10.61
N PHE A 116 3.51 2.87 11.18
CA PHE A 116 2.32 2.46 10.46
C PHE A 116 1.16 3.35 10.90
N ILE A 117 0.54 4.03 9.96
CA ILE A 117 -0.59 4.93 10.22
C ILE A 117 -1.80 4.40 9.46
N SER A 118 -2.91 4.23 10.16
CA SER A 118 -4.17 3.77 9.56
C SER A 118 -5.17 4.88 9.42
#